data_81d624f2743e3a8306dff961ab4b6301
#
_entry.id   81d624f2743e3a8306dff961ab4b6301
#
_cell.length_a   1.000
_cell.length_b   1.000
_cell.length_c   1.000
_cell.angle_alpha   90.00
_cell.angle_beta   90.00
_cell.angle_gamma   90.00
#
_symmetry.space_group_name_H-M   'P 1'
#
loop_
_entity.id
_entity.type
_entity.pdbx_description
1 polymer ?
#
loop_
_entity_poly.entity_id
_entity_poly.type
_entity_poly.pdbx_seq_one_letter_code
_entity_poly.pdbx_strand_id
1 'polypeptide(L)'
;MRYLVSISLICIPRQTYNGGIAVDQDGNPCGTVLEAAHFAGYKTGLVATSRITVRRPGLVPRLPLTAPQHATPASFASHIYDRDQEWIIAEQLVGNTPLGPVVDFQLGGGRGFFVPNTTTGSTRPDTKDTVAYARDQGYNVILDRAGFDALESGNGKDATERYIGLFTDSHMSYEVGRRGRACR
;
A
#
# COMPACT_ATOMS: atom_id res chain seq x y z
N MET A 1 -24.76 -1.57 18.94
CA MET A 1 -23.55 -1.05 18.25
C MET A 1 -22.93 -2.21 17.50
N ARG A 2 -23.15 -2.31 16.17
CA ARG A 2 -22.63 -3.42 15.34
C ARG A 2 -21.29 -2.97 14.79
N TYR A 3 -20.22 -3.56 15.25
CA TYR A 3 -18.87 -3.29 14.80
C TYR A 3 -18.69 -3.86 13.38
N LEU A 4 -18.30 -3.01 12.44
CA LEU A 4 -17.87 -3.42 11.12
C LEU A 4 -16.59 -4.26 11.27
N VAL A 5 -16.71 -5.54 11.00
CA VAL A 5 -15.58 -6.47 10.94
C VAL A 5 -14.65 -6.02 9.82
N SER A 6 -13.56 -5.42 10.19
CA SER A 6 -12.51 -4.98 9.27
C SER A 6 -11.72 -6.18 8.74
N ILE A 7 -11.04 -6.00 7.60
CA ILE A 7 -10.01 -6.93 7.06
C ILE A 7 -8.97 -7.31 8.11
N SER A 8 -8.77 -6.48 9.13
CA SER A 8 -8.04 -6.82 10.34
C SER A 8 -8.45 -8.18 10.93
N LEU A 9 -9.68 -8.65 10.68
CA LEU A 9 -10.13 -9.96 11.14
C LEU A 9 -9.52 -11.14 10.35
N ILE A 10 -9.10 -10.91 9.10
CA ILE A 10 -8.42 -11.94 8.30
C ILE A 10 -6.94 -12.01 8.66
N CYS A 11 -6.36 -10.88 9.07
CA CYS A 11 -4.94 -10.77 9.39
C CYS A 11 -4.66 -10.87 10.90
N ILE A 12 -5.66 -10.54 11.74
CA ILE A 12 -5.52 -10.43 13.19
C ILE A 12 -6.80 -10.95 13.86
N PRO A 13 -6.73 -11.89 14.81
CA PRO A 13 -7.90 -12.39 15.52
C PRO A 13 -8.48 -11.39 16.54
N ARG A 14 -8.07 -10.13 16.50
CA ARG A 14 -8.54 -9.06 17.40
C ARG A 14 -9.37 -8.03 16.67
N GLN A 15 -10.41 -7.55 17.32
CA GLN A 15 -11.21 -6.43 16.82
C GLN A 15 -10.42 -5.12 16.91
N THR A 16 -10.47 -4.32 15.84
CA THR A 16 -9.97 -2.96 15.81
C THR A 16 -11.15 -1.97 15.68
N TYR A 17 -10.89 -0.68 15.78
CA TYR A 17 -11.88 0.37 15.60
C TYR A 17 -11.90 0.89 14.15
N ASN A 18 -12.93 1.69 13.83
CA ASN A 18 -13.02 2.29 12.50
C ASN A 18 -11.96 3.39 12.34
N GLY A 19 -11.01 3.22 11.45
CA GLY A 19 -9.90 4.13 11.18
C GLY A 19 -8.53 3.52 11.45
N GLY A 20 -8.42 2.55 12.37
CA GLY A 20 -7.18 1.84 12.64
C GLY A 20 -6.85 0.79 11.57
N ILE A 21 -5.57 0.62 11.28
CA ILE A 21 -5.03 -0.44 10.40
C ILE A 21 -4.06 -1.26 11.21
N ALA A 22 -4.29 -2.57 11.31
CA ALA A 22 -3.45 -3.52 12.02
C ALA A 22 -3.01 -3.06 13.42
N VAL A 23 -3.92 -2.45 14.14
CA VAL A 23 -3.78 -2.04 15.55
C VAL A 23 -4.97 -2.55 16.36
N ASP A 24 -4.76 -2.78 17.66
CA ASP A 24 -5.82 -3.12 18.58
C ASP A 24 -6.64 -1.87 19.02
N GLN A 25 -7.56 -2.05 19.96
CA GLN A 25 -8.40 -0.95 20.47
C GLN A 25 -7.60 0.11 21.24
N ASP A 26 -6.45 -0.25 21.75
CA ASP A 26 -5.55 0.64 22.49
C ASP A 26 -4.51 1.31 21.56
N GLY A 27 -4.53 0.98 20.26
CA GLY A 27 -3.62 1.52 19.25
C GLY A 27 -2.29 0.77 19.13
N ASN A 28 -2.12 -0.36 19.82
CA ASN A 28 -0.90 -1.14 19.74
C ASN A 28 -0.85 -1.93 18.41
N PRO A 29 0.31 -1.99 17.74
CA PRO A 29 0.49 -2.76 16.52
C PRO A 29 0.20 -4.25 16.73
N CYS A 30 -0.52 -4.84 15.78
CA CYS A 30 -0.80 -6.27 15.76
C CYS A 30 -0.23 -6.86 14.46
N GLY A 31 0.53 -7.95 14.57
CA GLY A 31 1.16 -8.60 13.43
C GLY A 31 0.15 -9.03 12.36
N THR A 32 0.55 -8.93 11.10
CA THR A 32 -0.26 -9.31 9.94
C THR A 32 0.16 -10.66 9.38
N VAL A 33 -0.70 -11.26 8.55
CA VAL A 33 -0.36 -12.52 7.86
C VAL A 33 0.81 -12.33 6.88
N LEU A 34 0.94 -11.14 6.28
CA LEU A 34 2.03 -10.84 5.37
C LEU A 34 3.37 -10.79 6.12
N GLU A 35 3.41 -10.13 7.26
CA GLU A 35 4.60 -10.11 8.12
C GLU A 35 4.97 -11.51 8.59
N ALA A 36 4.00 -12.31 9.00
CA ALA A 36 4.23 -13.71 9.39
C ALA A 36 4.82 -14.52 8.23
N ALA A 37 4.32 -14.33 7.00
CA ALA A 37 4.87 -14.97 5.81
C ALA A 37 6.30 -14.50 5.51
N HIS A 38 6.57 -13.21 5.62
CA HIS A 38 7.91 -12.66 5.45
C HIS A 38 8.91 -13.28 6.43
N PHE A 39 8.56 -13.33 7.72
CA PHE A 39 9.42 -13.96 8.75
C PHE A 39 9.57 -15.47 8.59
N ALA A 40 8.61 -16.13 7.94
CA ALA A 40 8.72 -17.54 7.57
C ALA A 40 9.58 -17.76 6.30
N GLY A 41 10.15 -16.69 5.72
CA GLY A 41 11.03 -16.75 4.55
C GLY A 41 10.31 -16.79 3.20
N TYR A 42 8.97 -16.52 3.18
CA TYR A 42 8.23 -16.39 1.92
C TYR A 42 8.47 -15.03 1.28
N LYS A 43 8.42 -15.00 -0.04
CA LYS A 43 8.33 -13.75 -0.80
C LYS A 43 6.93 -13.17 -0.70
N THR A 44 6.86 -11.86 -0.50
CA THR A 44 5.61 -11.16 -0.28
C THR A 44 5.34 -10.16 -1.38
N GLY A 45 4.09 -10.11 -1.86
CA GLY A 45 3.72 -9.19 -2.94
C GLY A 45 2.30 -8.66 -2.82
N LEU A 46 2.12 -7.39 -3.14
CA LEU A 46 0.85 -6.67 -3.05
C LEU A 46 0.63 -5.83 -4.31
N VAL A 47 -0.48 -6.06 -5.01
CA VAL A 47 -0.84 -5.32 -6.23
C VAL A 47 -2.25 -4.78 -6.10
N ALA A 48 -2.45 -3.51 -6.42
CA ALA A 48 -3.76 -2.88 -6.41
C ALA A 48 -3.88 -1.82 -7.50
N THR A 49 -5.09 -1.64 -8.05
CA THR A 49 -5.41 -0.53 -8.96
C THR A 49 -5.78 0.76 -8.22
N SER A 50 -5.86 0.72 -6.90
CA SER A 50 -6.00 1.89 -6.03
C SER A 50 -4.64 2.46 -5.63
N ARG A 51 -4.66 3.56 -4.86
CA ARG A 51 -3.47 3.97 -4.10
C ARG A 51 -3.07 2.83 -3.15
N ILE A 52 -1.79 2.51 -3.08
CA ILE A 52 -1.30 1.46 -2.18
C ILE A 52 -1.39 1.87 -0.71
N THR A 53 -1.46 3.17 -0.43
CA THR A 53 -1.61 3.77 0.90
C THR A 53 -3.05 3.82 1.39
N VAL A 54 -4.04 3.73 0.48
CA VAL A 54 -5.44 3.90 0.86
C VAL A 54 -5.97 2.65 1.56
N ARG A 55 -6.70 2.87 2.64
CA ARG A 55 -7.69 1.93 3.15
C ARG A 55 -9.06 2.59 3.06
N ARG A 56 -9.89 2.18 2.11
CA ARG A 56 -11.30 2.55 2.15
C ARG A 56 -12.04 1.60 3.09
N PRO A 57 -12.68 2.09 4.16
CA PRO A 57 -13.84 1.40 4.67
C PRO A 57 -14.91 1.52 3.59
N GLY A 58 -15.60 0.45 3.31
CA GLY A 58 -16.81 0.51 2.49
C GLY A 58 -17.88 1.34 3.18
N LEU A 59 -17.72 2.64 3.23
CA LEU A 59 -18.73 3.58 3.64
C LEU A 59 -19.43 4.10 2.40
N VAL A 60 -20.23 3.23 1.79
CA VAL A 60 -21.42 3.70 1.10
C VAL A 60 -22.57 3.48 2.10
N PRO A 61 -23.20 4.54 2.62
CA PRO A 61 -24.20 4.43 3.68
C PRO A 61 -25.45 3.60 3.32
N ARG A 62 -25.49 3.01 2.13
CA ARG A 62 -26.65 2.29 1.58
C ARG A 62 -26.32 0.98 0.86
N LEU A 63 -25.06 0.49 0.89
CA LEU A 63 -24.77 -0.84 0.36
C LEU A 63 -24.83 -1.88 1.49
N PRO A 64 -25.34 -3.08 1.21
CA PRO A 64 -25.38 -4.16 2.19
C PRO A 64 -23.97 -4.50 2.67
N LEU A 65 -23.86 -5.04 3.88
CA LEU A 65 -22.63 -5.46 4.58
C LEU A 65 -21.69 -6.41 3.78
N THR A 66 -22.03 -6.72 2.54
CA THR A 66 -21.30 -7.56 1.60
C THR A 66 -20.44 -6.77 0.60
N ALA A 67 -20.40 -5.42 0.68
CA ALA A 67 -19.49 -4.67 -0.19
C ALA A 67 -18.05 -5.08 0.15
N PRO A 68 -17.25 -5.57 -0.82
CA PRO A 68 -15.90 -6.00 -0.58
C PRO A 68 -15.10 -4.82 -0.02
N GLN A 69 -14.64 -4.96 1.22
CA GLN A 69 -13.67 -4.04 1.78
C GLN A 69 -12.39 -4.27 0.96
N HIS A 70 -12.00 -3.26 0.17
CA HIS A 70 -10.81 -3.39 -0.66
C HIS A 70 -9.59 -3.61 0.23
N ALA A 71 -9.06 -4.82 0.18
CA ALA A 71 -7.76 -5.14 0.73
C ALA A 71 -6.71 -4.41 -0.10
N THR A 72 -6.19 -3.32 0.42
CA THR A 72 -5.11 -2.57 -0.20
C THR A 72 -3.79 -2.94 0.47
N PRO A 73 -2.63 -2.70 -0.16
CA PRO A 73 -1.33 -2.94 0.44
C PRO A 73 -1.20 -2.42 1.86
N ALA A 74 -1.71 -1.24 2.14
CA ALA A 74 -1.73 -0.65 3.48
C ALA A 74 -2.32 -1.58 4.55
N SER A 75 -3.33 -2.39 4.21
CA SER A 75 -4.00 -3.25 5.18
C SER A 75 -3.14 -4.44 5.64
N PHE A 76 -2.08 -4.77 4.92
CA PHE A 76 -1.23 -5.93 5.17
C PHE A 76 0.17 -5.57 5.68
N ALA A 77 0.62 -4.34 5.44
CA ALA A 77 2.00 -3.94 5.70
C ALA A 77 2.11 -2.55 6.35
N SER A 78 1.07 -2.12 7.06
CA SER A 78 1.15 -0.92 7.88
C SER A 78 0.37 -1.07 9.19
N HIS A 79 0.81 -0.31 10.20
CA HIS A 79 0.21 -0.25 11.53
C HIS A 79 -0.03 1.21 11.86
N ILE A 80 -1.27 1.65 11.76
CA ILE A 80 -1.58 3.05 11.99
C ILE A 80 -2.87 3.24 12.76
N TYR A 81 -2.82 4.16 13.69
CA TYR A 81 -3.95 4.59 14.50
C TYR A 81 -5.01 5.31 13.64
N ASP A 82 -4.56 6.18 12.74
CA ASP A 82 -5.42 6.99 11.89
C ASP A 82 -5.03 6.80 10.41
N ARG A 83 -5.89 6.08 9.68
CA ARG A 83 -5.69 5.77 8.25
C ARG A 83 -5.64 6.98 7.32
N ASP A 84 -6.14 8.14 7.77
CA ASP A 84 -6.14 9.34 6.95
C ASP A 84 -4.74 9.95 6.85
N GLN A 85 -3.81 9.48 7.69
CA GLN A 85 -2.39 9.81 7.62
C GLN A 85 -1.65 8.93 6.59
N GLU A 86 -2.08 8.98 5.32
CA GLU A 86 -1.56 8.12 4.25
C GLU A 86 -0.05 8.32 4.01
N TRP A 87 0.53 9.47 4.36
CA TRP A 87 1.98 9.70 4.26
C TRP A 87 2.79 8.85 5.26
N ILE A 88 2.26 8.56 6.45
CA ILE A 88 2.87 7.64 7.41
C ILE A 88 2.77 6.20 6.89
N ILE A 89 1.61 5.84 6.31
CA ILE A 89 1.43 4.53 5.66
C ILE A 89 2.47 4.36 4.55
N ALA A 90 2.71 5.39 3.72
CA ALA A 90 3.72 5.35 2.68
C ALA A 90 5.13 5.07 3.24
N GLU A 91 5.49 5.70 4.34
CA GLU A 91 6.76 5.45 5.02
C GLU A 91 6.86 4.01 5.53
N GLN A 92 5.80 3.48 6.14
CA GLN A 92 5.79 2.11 6.65
C GLN A 92 5.88 1.06 5.53
N LEU A 93 5.20 1.28 4.40
CA LEU A 93 5.22 0.39 3.24
C LEU A 93 6.63 0.22 2.64
N VAL A 94 7.51 1.20 2.80
CA VAL A 94 8.91 1.13 2.34
C VAL A 94 9.90 0.75 3.44
N GLY A 95 9.39 0.31 4.59
CA GLY A 95 10.21 -0.25 5.66
C GLY A 95 10.63 0.73 6.75
N ASN A 96 10.02 1.93 6.83
CA ASN A 96 10.23 2.82 7.97
C ASN A 96 9.43 2.33 9.19
N THR A 97 9.75 1.13 9.64
CA THR A 97 9.19 0.44 10.80
C THR A 97 10.30 -0.30 11.53
N PRO A 98 10.10 -0.71 12.80
CA PRO A 98 11.05 -1.56 13.51
C PRO A 98 11.33 -2.91 12.83
N LEU A 99 10.42 -3.37 11.97
CA LEU A 99 10.54 -4.62 11.23
C LEU A 99 11.34 -4.47 9.93
N GLY A 100 11.61 -3.23 9.49
CA GLY A 100 12.18 -2.95 8.18
C GLY A 100 11.20 -3.25 7.03
N PRO A 101 11.70 -3.40 5.79
CA PRO A 101 10.87 -3.66 4.62
C PRO A 101 10.40 -5.12 4.59
N VAL A 102 9.09 -5.32 4.79
CA VAL A 102 8.42 -6.63 4.82
C VAL A 102 7.73 -7.01 3.50
N VAL A 103 7.63 -6.07 2.55
CA VAL A 103 7.02 -6.30 1.23
C VAL A 103 8.12 -6.35 0.18
N ASP A 104 8.24 -7.45 -0.54
CA ASP A 104 9.24 -7.58 -1.60
C ASP A 104 8.76 -6.96 -2.92
N PHE A 105 7.46 -7.03 -3.21
CA PHE A 105 6.90 -6.57 -4.48
C PHE A 105 5.58 -5.84 -4.25
N GLN A 106 5.50 -4.56 -4.64
CA GLN A 106 4.27 -3.79 -4.49
C GLN A 106 4.04 -2.85 -5.68
N LEU A 107 2.83 -2.92 -6.27
CA LEU A 107 2.46 -2.11 -7.43
C LEU A 107 1.10 -1.46 -7.21
N GLY A 108 0.98 -0.19 -7.61
CA GLY A 108 -0.29 0.54 -7.60
C GLY A 108 -0.16 2.02 -7.87
N GLY A 109 -1.16 2.78 -7.46
CA GLY A 109 -1.14 4.25 -7.48
C GLY A 109 -0.72 4.84 -6.13
N GLY A 110 -0.79 6.17 -6.01
CA GLY A 110 -0.56 6.90 -4.77
C GLY A 110 0.81 7.55 -4.64
N ARG A 111 1.52 7.76 -5.76
CA ARG A 111 2.83 8.42 -5.78
C ARG A 111 2.84 9.75 -5.04
N GLY A 112 1.72 10.49 -5.03
CA GLY A 112 1.60 11.77 -4.32
C GLY A 112 1.90 11.70 -2.83
N PHE A 113 1.77 10.53 -2.18
CA PHE A 113 2.12 10.34 -0.77
C PHE A 113 3.59 9.94 -0.54
N PHE A 114 4.34 9.69 -1.61
CA PHE A 114 5.76 9.29 -1.53
C PHE A 114 6.72 10.42 -1.89
N VAL A 115 6.25 11.44 -2.62
CA VAL A 115 7.08 12.56 -3.06
C VAL A 115 6.91 13.77 -2.14
N PRO A 116 7.95 14.61 -1.93
CA PRO A 116 7.88 15.77 -1.04
C PRO A 116 6.84 16.80 -1.50
N ASN A 117 6.32 17.60 -0.59
CA ASN A 117 5.30 18.62 -0.88
C ASN A 117 5.75 19.70 -1.87
N THR A 118 7.02 19.82 -2.14
CA THR A 118 7.60 20.69 -3.17
C THR A 118 7.41 20.15 -4.59
N THR A 119 7.01 18.89 -4.74
CA THR A 119 6.81 18.22 -6.03
C THR A 119 5.35 18.36 -6.48
N THR A 120 5.14 18.71 -7.75
CA THR A 120 3.79 18.74 -8.33
C THR A 120 3.13 17.38 -8.23
N GLY A 121 1.88 17.35 -7.78
CA GLY A 121 1.11 16.11 -7.55
C GLY A 121 1.30 15.50 -6.17
N SER A 122 2.14 16.10 -5.32
CA SER A 122 2.27 15.67 -3.92
C SER A 122 1.01 16.01 -3.11
N THR A 123 0.71 15.11 -2.17
CA THR A 123 -0.33 15.27 -1.15
C THR A 123 0.26 15.15 0.27
N ARG A 124 1.58 15.08 0.40
CA ARG A 124 2.26 15.07 1.69
C ARG A 124 2.21 16.44 2.37
N PRO A 125 2.11 16.49 3.71
CA PRO A 125 2.22 17.73 4.46
C PRO A 125 3.68 18.19 4.66
N ASP A 126 4.67 17.31 4.44
CA ASP A 126 6.08 17.51 4.73
C ASP A 126 6.96 17.47 3.47
N THR A 127 8.25 17.73 3.65
CA THR A 127 9.27 17.74 2.59
C THR A 127 10.02 16.41 2.45
N LYS A 128 9.58 15.34 3.12
CA LYS A 128 10.26 14.04 3.05
C LYS A 128 10.10 13.40 1.66
N ASP A 129 11.19 12.89 1.13
CA ASP A 129 11.19 12.08 -0.10
C ASP A 129 11.21 10.58 0.27
N THR A 130 10.01 9.99 0.33
CA THR A 130 9.86 8.57 0.63
C THR A 130 10.27 7.69 -0.56
N VAL A 131 10.30 8.25 -1.79
CA VAL A 131 10.84 7.53 -2.96
C VAL A 131 12.35 7.37 -2.85
N ALA A 132 13.07 8.42 -2.44
CA ALA A 132 14.50 8.32 -2.17
C ALA A 132 14.77 7.33 -1.03
N TYR A 133 14.02 7.42 0.05
CA TYR A 133 14.12 6.46 1.16
C TYR A 133 13.87 5.00 0.72
N ALA A 134 12.88 4.77 -0.16
CA ALA A 134 12.63 3.43 -0.70
C ALA A 134 13.86 2.87 -1.45
N ARG A 135 14.54 3.71 -2.24
CA ARG A 135 15.78 3.31 -2.93
C ARG A 135 16.89 2.98 -1.94
N ASP A 136 17.03 3.75 -0.88
CA ASP A 136 18.02 3.49 0.20
C ASP A 136 17.72 2.18 0.93
N GLN A 137 16.44 1.78 1.01
CA GLN A 137 16.03 0.47 1.53
C GLN A 137 16.16 -0.68 0.53
N GLY A 138 16.73 -0.43 -0.66
CA GLY A 138 16.98 -1.43 -1.69
C GLY A 138 15.78 -1.73 -2.59
N TYR A 139 14.80 -0.83 -2.69
CA TYR A 139 13.72 -0.96 -3.66
C TYR A 139 14.10 -0.43 -5.03
N ASN A 140 13.83 -1.20 -6.05
CA ASN A 140 13.78 -0.74 -7.43
C ASN A 140 12.45 -0.01 -7.65
N VAL A 141 12.51 1.31 -7.86
CA VAL A 141 11.32 2.16 -7.99
C VAL A 141 10.93 2.29 -9.45
N ILE A 142 9.69 1.89 -9.77
CA ILE A 142 9.10 1.91 -11.11
C ILE A 142 8.00 2.98 -11.14
N LEU A 143 8.13 3.95 -12.05
CA LEU A 143 7.19 5.08 -12.11
C LEU A 143 6.35 5.12 -13.38
N ASP A 144 6.73 4.32 -14.39
CA ASP A 144 6.11 4.34 -15.71
C ASP A 144 6.01 2.94 -16.33
N ARG A 145 5.39 2.90 -17.52
CA ARG A 145 5.21 1.68 -18.29
C ARG A 145 6.52 1.09 -18.78
N ALA A 146 7.48 1.92 -19.19
CA ALA A 146 8.77 1.45 -19.70
C ALA A 146 9.55 0.70 -18.61
N GLY A 147 9.57 1.26 -17.38
CA GLY A 147 10.17 0.60 -16.22
C GLY A 147 9.47 -0.71 -15.86
N PHE A 148 8.14 -0.78 -16.03
CA PHE A 148 7.39 -2.02 -15.81
C PHE A 148 7.71 -3.09 -16.87
N ASP A 149 7.75 -2.72 -18.15
CA ASP A 149 8.05 -3.64 -19.26
C ASP A 149 9.49 -4.17 -19.18
N ALA A 150 10.41 -3.39 -18.59
CA ALA A 150 11.77 -3.84 -18.33
C ALA A 150 11.85 -5.02 -17.36
N LEU A 151 10.86 -5.21 -16.47
CA LEU A 151 10.78 -6.38 -15.61
C LEU A 151 10.51 -7.67 -16.39
N GLU A 152 9.66 -7.61 -17.43
CA GLU A 152 9.35 -8.77 -18.28
C GLU A 152 10.59 -9.24 -19.08
N SER A 153 11.49 -8.32 -19.42
CA SER A 153 12.71 -8.62 -20.19
C SER A 153 13.77 -9.41 -19.41
N GLY A 154 13.48 -9.79 -18.17
CA GLY A 154 14.33 -10.70 -17.40
C GLY A 154 15.35 -10.04 -16.48
N ASN A 155 15.33 -8.71 -16.36
CA ASN A 155 16.18 -7.98 -15.42
C ASN A 155 15.69 -8.10 -13.94
N GLY A 156 14.55 -8.72 -13.70
CA GLY A 156 13.98 -8.93 -12.36
C GLY A 156 14.09 -10.36 -11.86
N LYS A 157 15.12 -11.11 -12.26
CA LYS A 157 15.26 -12.55 -11.95
C LYS A 157 15.89 -12.83 -10.59
N ASP A 158 16.49 -11.85 -9.94
CA ASP A 158 17.08 -12.08 -8.63
C ASP A 158 15.98 -12.05 -7.56
N ALA A 159 15.75 -13.23 -6.97
CA ALA A 159 14.76 -13.43 -5.91
C ALA A 159 15.03 -12.57 -4.65
N THR A 160 16.11 -11.83 -4.62
CA THR A 160 16.51 -10.93 -3.53
C THR A 160 16.08 -9.49 -3.75
N GLU A 161 15.75 -9.10 -4.99
CA GLU A 161 15.39 -7.73 -5.31
C GLU A 161 13.98 -7.38 -4.84
N ARG A 162 13.82 -6.12 -4.41
CA ARG A 162 12.53 -5.53 -4.03
C ARG A 162 12.09 -4.54 -5.07
N TYR A 163 10.78 -4.47 -5.31
CA TYR A 163 10.19 -3.59 -6.30
C TYR A 163 9.01 -2.80 -5.74
N ILE A 164 8.95 -1.51 -6.06
CA ILE A 164 7.79 -0.67 -5.80
C ILE A 164 7.41 0.08 -7.07
N GLY A 165 6.17 -0.11 -7.54
CA GLY A 165 5.61 0.59 -8.70
C GLY A 165 4.56 1.60 -8.29
N LEU A 166 4.78 2.88 -8.63
CA LEU A 166 3.93 4.02 -8.30
C LEU A 166 3.50 4.73 -9.58
N PHE A 167 2.47 4.21 -10.25
CA PHE A 167 2.13 4.58 -11.63
C PHE A 167 1.32 5.87 -11.76
N THR A 168 0.64 6.32 -10.69
CA THR A 168 -0.18 7.54 -10.70
C THR A 168 -0.05 8.27 -9.36
N ASP A 169 -0.28 9.58 -9.36
CA ASP A 169 -0.22 10.38 -8.12
C ASP A 169 -1.36 10.01 -7.15
N SER A 170 -2.51 9.59 -7.68
CA SER A 170 -3.68 9.14 -6.92
C SER A 170 -4.07 7.71 -7.33
N HIS A 171 -5.37 7.40 -7.34
CA HIS A 171 -5.87 6.10 -7.85
C HIS A 171 -5.56 5.92 -9.33
N MET A 172 -5.28 4.68 -9.74
CA MET A 172 -5.22 4.34 -11.15
C MET A 172 -6.61 4.48 -11.79
N SER A 173 -6.65 4.71 -13.10
CA SER A 173 -7.89 4.82 -13.87
C SER A 173 -8.71 3.52 -13.80
N TYR A 174 -10.03 3.64 -13.69
CA TYR A 174 -10.93 2.49 -13.81
C TYR A 174 -10.81 1.85 -15.20
N GLU A 175 -10.97 0.53 -15.29
CA GLU A 175 -10.91 -0.22 -16.53
C GLU A 175 -11.92 0.28 -17.59
N VAL A 176 -13.12 0.67 -17.16
CA VAL A 176 -14.16 1.26 -18.03
C VAL A 176 -13.66 2.56 -18.71
N GLY A 177 -12.92 3.39 -17.99
CA GLY A 177 -12.33 4.63 -18.54
C GLY A 177 -11.12 4.38 -19.43
N ARG A 178 -10.45 3.24 -19.29
CA ARG A 178 -9.26 2.88 -20.06
C ARG A 178 -9.60 2.40 -21.47
N ARG A 179 -10.74 1.74 -21.67
CA ARG A 179 -11.19 1.23 -22.98
C ARG A 179 -11.43 2.33 -24.02
N GLY A 180 -11.62 3.58 -23.61
CA GLY A 180 -11.76 4.73 -24.51
C GLY A 180 -10.44 5.44 -24.88
N ARG A 181 -9.32 5.06 -24.25
CA ARG A 181 -8.00 5.60 -24.56
C ARG A 181 -7.17 4.50 -25.19
N ALA A 182 -7.06 4.54 -26.53
CA ALA A 182 -6.09 3.70 -27.22
C ALA A 182 -4.75 3.83 -26.51
N CYS A 183 -4.07 2.71 -26.28
CA CYS A 183 -2.69 2.73 -25.80
C CYS A 183 -1.85 3.58 -26.78
N ARG A 184 -1.49 4.77 -26.36
CA ARG A 184 -0.50 5.59 -27.06
C ARG A 184 0.83 5.42 -26.36
#